data_4ea87669c7785cbde2f801ede947d275
#
_entry.id   4ea87669c7785cbde2f801ede947d275
#
_cell.length_a   1.000
_cell.length_b   1.000
_cell.length_c   1.000
_cell.angle_alpha   90.00
_cell.angle_beta   90.00
_cell.angle_gamma   90.00
#
_symmetry.space_group_name_H-M   'P 1'
#
loop_
_entity.id
_entity.type
_entity.pdbx_description
1 polymer ?
#
loop_
_entity_poly.entity_id
_entity_poly.type
_entity_poly.pdbx_seq_one_letter_code
_entity_poly.pdbx_strand_id
1 'polypeptide(L)'
;MQLLNGLDKGGAYALIALGLTLVFGTLGVVNFAHGALFLLGAFCAVTFQKILTISKKILDPSITYFDAYIEQPYLEIWFGETGLAIIDYAVPLSIIVTIPTMLLIGLAMERGLIRHFYKRTHAEQILVTFGLAIVLQEVIRHFFGANPIPTPAPDIVSGSAAVGTWIGLGENFVYPWWRLIYLAVSAAIISSVFAFLHLTTFGMVVRAGMYDRQMVAFLGINVQRKFTIIFGLAAVVAGVAGAMYAPILPPDYHMGMDFLVISFVIVVVGGMGSLRGAVAAGFLLGILQSLASMTAVSSLLPGIDQIIIYLVAVVILLTRPRGLMGRKGVMED
;
A
#
# COMPACT_ATOMS: atom_id res chain seq x y z
N MET A 1 -1.50 -7.96 21.96
CA MET A 1 -1.72 -8.40 20.58
C MET A 1 -2.50 -7.41 19.73
N GLN A 2 -3.68 -6.94 20.15
CA GLN A 2 -4.51 -6.03 19.31
C GLN A 2 -3.84 -4.70 18.99
N LEU A 3 -3.00 -4.16 19.87
CA LEU A 3 -2.23 -2.95 19.53
C LEU A 3 -1.22 -3.20 18.40
N LEU A 4 -0.53 -4.34 18.40
CA LEU A 4 0.38 -4.71 17.30
C LEU A 4 -0.37 -4.94 15.99
N ASN A 5 -1.53 -5.64 16.03
CA ASN A 5 -2.40 -5.80 14.88
C ASN A 5 -2.91 -4.44 14.36
N GLY A 6 -3.17 -3.51 15.27
CA GLY A 6 -3.60 -2.15 14.92
C GLY A 6 -2.48 -1.32 14.30
N LEU A 7 -1.25 -1.47 14.79
CA LEU A 7 -0.07 -0.82 14.20
C LEU A 7 0.25 -1.38 12.81
N ASP A 8 0.11 -2.68 12.62
CA ASP A 8 0.29 -3.37 11.35
C ASP A 8 -0.72 -2.86 10.30
N LYS A 9 -2.02 -2.92 10.60
CA LYS A 9 -3.06 -2.32 9.74
C LYS A 9 -2.84 -0.82 9.53
N GLY A 10 -2.49 -0.11 10.60
CA GLY A 10 -2.19 1.32 10.56
C GLY A 10 -1.00 1.67 9.67
N GLY A 11 0.00 0.80 9.60
CA GLY A 11 1.13 0.91 8.67
C GLY A 11 0.68 0.88 7.20
N ALA A 12 -0.19 -0.08 6.82
CA ALA A 12 -0.76 -0.16 5.48
C ALA A 12 -1.57 1.11 5.15
N TYR A 13 -2.44 1.48 6.06
CA TYR A 13 -3.28 2.67 5.93
C TYR A 13 -2.47 3.95 5.81
N ALA A 14 -1.44 4.10 6.62
CA ALA A 14 -0.55 5.25 6.59
C ALA A 14 0.24 5.35 5.28
N LEU A 15 0.74 4.23 4.75
CA LEU A 15 1.49 4.22 3.49
C LEU A 15 0.62 4.61 2.30
N ILE A 16 -0.58 4.02 2.18
CA ILE A 16 -1.49 4.35 1.08
C ILE A 16 -1.96 5.80 1.21
N ALA A 17 -2.38 6.22 2.40
CA ALA A 17 -2.83 7.58 2.64
C ALA A 17 -1.71 8.61 2.43
N LEU A 18 -0.45 8.27 2.76
CA LEU A 18 0.70 9.12 2.49
C LEU A 18 0.91 9.32 0.99
N GLY A 19 0.85 8.25 0.18
CA GLY A 19 0.94 8.34 -1.27
C GLY A 19 -0.21 9.17 -1.87
N LEU A 20 -1.45 8.94 -1.42
CA LEU A 20 -2.62 9.71 -1.86
C LEU A 20 -2.51 11.18 -1.47
N THR A 21 -2.04 11.47 -0.25
CA THR A 21 -1.83 12.83 0.24
C THR A 21 -0.71 13.56 -0.51
N LEU A 22 0.36 12.85 -0.92
CA LEU A 22 1.40 13.41 -1.78
C LEU A 22 0.82 13.89 -3.11
N VAL A 23 0.01 13.06 -3.77
CA VAL A 23 -0.64 13.41 -5.04
C VAL A 23 -1.63 14.56 -4.83
N PHE A 24 -2.54 14.43 -3.87
CA PHE A 24 -3.55 15.45 -3.61
C PHE A 24 -2.92 16.80 -3.19
N GLY A 25 -1.99 16.77 -2.24
CA GLY A 25 -1.36 18.00 -1.73
C GLY A 25 -0.55 18.75 -2.79
N THR A 26 0.07 18.03 -3.75
CA THR A 26 0.90 18.65 -4.79
C THR A 26 0.12 18.97 -6.05
N LEU A 27 -0.70 18.03 -6.50
CA LEU A 27 -1.44 18.17 -7.76
C LEU A 27 -2.81 18.82 -7.59
N GLY A 28 -3.37 18.83 -6.37
CA GLY A 28 -4.76 19.21 -6.10
C GLY A 28 -5.77 18.31 -6.81
N VAL A 29 -5.33 17.12 -7.23
CA VAL A 29 -6.14 16.15 -7.95
C VAL A 29 -6.52 15.02 -7.00
N VAL A 30 -7.81 14.77 -6.87
CA VAL A 30 -8.31 13.59 -6.16
C VAL A 30 -8.15 12.38 -7.08
N ASN A 31 -7.16 11.53 -6.78
CA ASN A 31 -6.86 10.37 -7.62
C ASN A 31 -7.46 9.09 -7.03
N PHE A 32 -8.64 8.71 -7.54
CA PHE A 32 -9.28 7.46 -7.14
C PHE A 32 -8.60 6.19 -7.72
N ALA A 33 -7.71 6.32 -8.69
CA ALA A 33 -6.90 5.19 -9.14
C ALA A 33 -5.76 4.83 -8.17
N HIS A 34 -5.61 5.57 -7.05
CA HIS A 34 -4.52 5.32 -6.10
C HIS A 34 -4.64 3.95 -5.40
N GLY A 35 -5.85 3.50 -5.09
CA GLY A 35 -6.09 2.15 -4.57
C GLY A 35 -5.72 1.06 -5.57
N ALA A 36 -5.92 1.31 -6.87
CA ALA A 36 -5.49 0.39 -7.92
C ALA A 36 -3.94 0.28 -8.00
N LEU A 37 -3.19 1.32 -7.62
CA LEU A 37 -1.72 1.23 -7.52
C LEU A 37 -1.27 0.29 -6.41
N PHE A 38 -1.98 0.26 -5.29
CA PHE A 38 -1.75 -0.71 -4.21
C PHE A 38 -2.03 -2.15 -4.70
N LEU A 39 -3.17 -2.35 -5.37
CA LEU A 39 -3.55 -3.61 -6.00
C LEU A 39 -2.49 -4.08 -7.01
N LEU A 40 -2.09 -3.21 -7.94
CA LEU A 40 -1.08 -3.52 -8.95
C LEU A 40 0.26 -3.90 -8.33
N GLY A 41 0.65 -3.26 -7.22
CA GLY A 41 1.86 -3.61 -6.49
C GLY A 41 1.80 -5.00 -5.89
N ALA A 42 0.67 -5.38 -5.25
CA ALA A 42 0.46 -6.72 -4.72
C ALA A 42 0.51 -7.78 -5.84
N PHE A 43 -0.18 -7.54 -6.95
CA PHE A 43 -0.18 -8.48 -8.08
C PHE A 43 1.11 -8.48 -8.89
N CYS A 44 1.89 -7.42 -8.90
CA CYS A 44 3.25 -7.40 -9.43
C CYS A 44 4.14 -8.36 -8.65
N ALA A 45 4.09 -8.30 -7.31
CA ALA A 45 4.83 -9.24 -6.46
C ALA A 45 4.37 -10.69 -6.67
N VAL A 46 3.05 -10.94 -6.69
CA VAL A 46 2.48 -12.27 -6.99
C VAL A 46 2.95 -12.80 -8.35
N THR A 47 2.92 -11.95 -9.37
CA THR A 47 3.35 -12.34 -10.73
C THR A 47 4.80 -12.75 -10.75
N PHE A 48 5.67 -11.96 -10.13
CA PHE A 48 7.10 -12.24 -10.08
C PHE A 48 7.40 -13.51 -9.29
N GLN A 49 6.74 -13.73 -8.15
CA GLN A 49 6.85 -14.97 -7.39
C GLN A 49 6.40 -16.17 -8.22
N LYS A 50 5.25 -16.08 -8.90
CA LYS A 50 4.78 -17.15 -9.81
C LYS A 50 5.77 -17.44 -10.93
N ILE A 51 6.41 -16.42 -11.52
CA ILE A 51 7.43 -16.60 -12.55
C ILE A 51 8.63 -17.37 -12.00
N LEU A 52 9.10 -17.05 -10.79
CA LEU A 52 10.21 -17.74 -10.16
C LEU A 52 9.87 -19.18 -9.77
N THR A 53 8.63 -19.46 -9.42
CA THR A 53 8.16 -20.78 -8.96
C THR A 53 7.49 -21.60 -10.05
N ILE A 54 7.59 -21.19 -11.34
CA ILE A 54 7.09 -22.02 -12.45
C ILE A 54 7.74 -23.39 -12.39
N SER A 55 6.92 -24.44 -12.29
CA SER A 55 7.36 -25.83 -12.11
C SER A 55 6.96 -26.72 -13.28
N LYS A 56 7.70 -27.79 -13.47
CA LYS A 56 7.38 -28.90 -14.36
C LYS A 56 6.95 -30.10 -13.53
N LYS A 57 5.90 -30.79 -13.97
CA LYS A 57 5.51 -32.09 -13.40
C LYS A 57 6.47 -33.15 -13.92
N ILE A 58 7.18 -33.82 -13.02
CA ILE A 58 8.03 -34.98 -13.31
C ILE A 58 7.55 -36.17 -12.52
N LEU A 59 7.74 -37.39 -13.04
CA LEU A 59 7.43 -38.61 -12.32
C LEU A 59 8.27 -38.72 -11.05
N ASP A 60 7.62 -39.04 -9.94
CA ASP A 60 8.30 -39.24 -8.67
C ASP A 60 9.03 -40.60 -8.70
N PRO A 61 10.36 -40.63 -8.69
CA PRO A 61 11.13 -41.86 -8.75
C PRO A 61 11.00 -42.72 -7.47
N SER A 62 10.49 -42.15 -6.38
CA SER A 62 10.30 -42.86 -5.11
C SER A 62 9.04 -43.72 -5.05
N ILE A 63 8.07 -43.49 -5.95
CA ILE A 63 6.79 -44.17 -5.97
C ILE A 63 6.70 -45.07 -7.21
N THR A 64 6.81 -46.37 -7.00
CA THR A 64 6.88 -47.37 -8.07
C THR A 64 5.52 -48.03 -8.42
N TYR A 65 4.49 -47.86 -7.58
CA TYR A 65 3.23 -48.58 -7.71
C TYR A 65 2.12 -47.86 -8.49
N PHE A 66 2.25 -46.52 -8.69
CA PHE A 66 1.37 -45.69 -9.50
C PHE A 66 2.11 -44.46 -9.97
N ASP A 67 1.66 -43.85 -11.09
CA ASP A 67 2.26 -42.62 -11.63
C ASP A 67 2.00 -41.42 -10.70
N ALA A 68 2.90 -41.19 -9.75
CA ALA A 68 2.91 -40.01 -8.93
C ALA A 68 3.80 -38.96 -9.59
N TYR A 69 3.37 -37.69 -9.55
CA TYR A 69 4.10 -36.57 -10.11
C TYR A 69 4.47 -35.59 -8.99
N ILE A 70 5.74 -35.17 -9.00
CA ILE A 70 6.23 -34.07 -8.18
C ILE A 70 6.37 -32.81 -9.06
N GLU A 71 6.11 -31.66 -8.48
CA GLU A 71 6.31 -30.38 -9.15
C GLU A 71 7.73 -29.88 -8.82
N GLN A 72 8.60 -29.87 -9.84
CA GLN A 72 9.97 -29.37 -9.71
C GLN A 72 10.09 -28.02 -10.40
N PRO A 73 10.56 -26.95 -9.71
CA PRO A 73 10.74 -25.63 -10.29
C PRO A 73 11.79 -25.64 -11.40
N TYR A 74 11.54 -24.90 -12.49
CA TYR A 74 12.53 -24.77 -13.58
C TYR A 74 13.85 -24.20 -13.11
N LEU A 75 13.85 -23.28 -12.14
CA LEU A 75 15.08 -22.72 -11.57
C LEU A 75 15.92 -23.79 -10.89
N GLU A 76 15.32 -24.73 -10.19
CA GLU A 76 16.01 -25.88 -9.61
C GLU A 76 16.59 -26.79 -10.70
N ILE A 77 15.83 -27.07 -11.77
CA ILE A 77 16.28 -27.91 -12.90
C ILE A 77 17.49 -27.30 -13.60
N TRP A 78 17.52 -25.97 -13.77
CA TRP A 78 18.59 -25.28 -14.50
C TRP A 78 19.81 -24.94 -13.65
N PHE A 79 19.62 -24.60 -12.39
CA PHE A 79 20.63 -24.03 -11.51
C PHE A 79 20.87 -24.84 -10.23
N GLY A 80 20.15 -25.98 -10.03
CA GLY A 80 20.30 -26.83 -8.84
C GLY A 80 20.00 -26.07 -7.53
N GLU A 81 20.88 -26.24 -6.54
CA GLU A 81 20.74 -25.59 -5.22
C GLU A 81 20.70 -24.05 -5.29
N THR A 82 21.41 -23.45 -6.24
CA THR A 82 21.37 -22.00 -6.45
C THR A 82 19.96 -21.54 -6.89
N GLY A 83 19.30 -22.37 -7.71
CA GLY A 83 17.92 -22.11 -8.11
C GLY A 83 16.93 -22.16 -6.95
N LEU A 84 17.08 -23.12 -6.04
CA LEU A 84 16.29 -23.19 -4.80
C LEU A 84 16.54 -21.98 -3.90
N ALA A 85 17.80 -21.58 -3.73
CA ALA A 85 18.14 -20.39 -2.96
C ALA A 85 17.47 -19.11 -3.53
N ILE A 86 17.37 -18.98 -4.86
CA ILE A 86 16.64 -17.86 -5.49
C ILE A 86 15.16 -17.91 -5.17
N ILE A 87 14.56 -19.11 -5.13
CA ILE A 87 13.14 -19.31 -4.80
C ILE A 87 12.85 -18.92 -3.35
N ASP A 88 13.75 -19.27 -2.41
CA ASP A 88 13.63 -18.89 -0.99
C ASP A 88 13.58 -17.36 -0.80
N TYR A 89 14.27 -16.61 -1.69
CA TYR A 89 14.26 -15.15 -1.71
C TYR A 89 13.19 -14.56 -2.67
N ALA A 90 12.25 -15.36 -3.18
CA ALA A 90 11.26 -14.88 -4.15
C ALA A 90 10.43 -13.69 -3.64
N VAL A 91 10.04 -13.69 -2.36
CA VAL A 91 9.26 -12.58 -1.77
C VAL A 91 10.08 -11.30 -1.67
N PRO A 92 11.27 -11.25 -1.05
CA PRO A 92 12.12 -10.05 -1.05
C PRO A 92 12.46 -9.56 -2.46
N LEU A 93 12.79 -10.45 -3.38
CA LEU A 93 13.09 -10.12 -4.77
C LEU A 93 11.88 -9.51 -5.48
N SER A 94 10.67 -10.05 -5.24
CA SER A 94 9.45 -9.50 -5.82
C SER A 94 9.16 -8.08 -5.35
N ILE A 95 9.45 -7.76 -4.09
CA ILE A 95 9.32 -6.40 -3.55
C ILE A 95 10.31 -5.45 -4.23
N ILE A 96 11.56 -5.88 -4.42
CA ILE A 96 12.59 -5.07 -5.11
C ILE A 96 12.16 -4.80 -6.56
N VAL A 97 11.67 -5.80 -7.28
CA VAL A 97 11.18 -5.66 -8.67
C VAL A 97 9.91 -4.80 -8.75
N THR A 98 9.09 -4.81 -7.71
CA THR A 98 7.90 -3.95 -7.64
C THR A 98 8.28 -2.46 -7.69
N ILE A 99 9.43 -2.04 -7.14
CA ILE A 99 9.84 -0.63 -7.12
C ILE A 99 9.95 -0.03 -8.55
N PRO A 100 10.82 -0.53 -9.44
CA PRO A 100 10.93 0.00 -10.79
C PRO A 100 9.66 -0.22 -11.61
N THR A 101 8.97 -1.35 -11.43
CA THR A 101 7.73 -1.65 -12.15
C THR A 101 6.64 -0.64 -11.81
N MET A 102 6.42 -0.36 -10.52
CA MET A 102 5.42 0.61 -10.08
C MET A 102 5.80 2.05 -10.44
N LEU A 103 7.11 2.36 -10.48
CA LEU A 103 7.58 3.64 -11.00
C LEU A 103 7.19 3.80 -12.47
N LEU A 104 7.43 2.79 -13.30
CA LEU A 104 7.08 2.81 -14.73
C LEU A 104 5.56 2.90 -14.93
N ILE A 105 4.78 2.09 -14.21
CA ILE A 105 3.31 2.12 -14.26
C ILE A 105 2.80 3.51 -13.82
N GLY A 106 3.28 4.04 -12.72
CA GLY A 106 2.89 5.37 -12.23
C GLY A 106 3.20 6.48 -13.24
N LEU A 107 4.41 6.47 -13.81
CA LEU A 107 4.79 7.42 -14.86
C LEU A 107 3.95 7.27 -16.12
N ALA A 108 3.62 6.04 -16.53
CA ALA A 108 2.77 5.76 -17.69
C ALA A 108 1.33 6.25 -17.45
N MET A 109 0.76 5.97 -16.27
CA MET A 109 -0.58 6.43 -15.89
C MET A 109 -0.66 7.96 -15.84
N GLU A 110 0.34 8.61 -15.25
CA GLU A 110 0.36 10.08 -15.14
C GLU A 110 0.45 10.72 -16.52
N ARG A 111 1.45 10.31 -17.33
CA ARG A 111 1.67 10.92 -18.67
C ARG A 111 0.59 10.55 -19.66
N GLY A 112 0.11 9.30 -19.62
CA GLY A 112 -0.87 8.79 -20.57
C GLY A 112 -2.28 9.30 -20.36
N LEU A 113 -2.70 9.45 -19.08
CA LEU A 113 -4.08 9.77 -18.77
C LEU A 113 -4.23 10.95 -17.80
N ILE A 114 -3.70 10.86 -16.58
CA ILE A 114 -4.05 11.75 -15.47
C ILE A 114 -3.65 13.20 -15.75
N ARG A 115 -2.49 13.40 -16.37
CA ARG A 115 -1.96 14.71 -16.76
C ARG A 115 -2.92 15.53 -17.62
N HIS A 116 -3.72 14.89 -18.48
CA HIS A 116 -4.67 15.57 -19.38
C HIS A 116 -5.85 16.19 -18.60
N PHE A 117 -6.08 15.72 -17.36
CA PHE A 117 -7.17 16.16 -16.50
C PHE A 117 -6.77 17.18 -15.42
N TYR A 118 -5.50 17.59 -15.33
CA TYR A 118 -5.04 18.56 -14.32
C TYR A 118 -5.74 19.92 -14.38
N LYS A 119 -6.23 20.31 -15.54
CA LYS A 119 -6.96 21.57 -15.77
C LYS A 119 -8.49 21.38 -15.81
N ARG A 120 -8.98 20.17 -15.62
CA ARG A 120 -10.39 19.83 -15.64
C ARG A 120 -11.02 19.99 -14.25
N THR A 121 -12.33 19.96 -14.18
CA THR A 121 -13.05 20.03 -12.93
C THR A 121 -12.75 18.84 -12.02
N HIS A 122 -12.89 19.00 -10.69
CA HIS A 122 -12.68 17.90 -9.75
C HIS A 122 -13.59 16.70 -10.03
N ALA A 123 -14.83 16.95 -10.48
CA ALA A 123 -15.78 15.90 -10.84
C ALA A 123 -15.27 15.05 -12.03
N GLU A 124 -14.71 15.69 -13.08
CA GLU A 124 -14.13 14.98 -14.22
C GLU A 124 -12.90 14.17 -13.81
N GLN A 125 -12.05 14.72 -12.92
CA GLN A 125 -10.87 14.03 -12.39
C GLN A 125 -11.25 12.78 -11.61
N ILE A 126 -12.26 12.89 -10.73
CA ILE A 126 -12.80 11.76 -9.94
C ILE A 126 -13.35 10.69 -10.89
N LEU A 127 -14.20 11.08 -11.86
CA LEU A 127 -14.83 10.14 -12.78
C LEU A 127 -13.80 9.33 -13.57
N VAL A 128 -12.79 9.99 -14.14
CA VAL A 128 -11.76 9.34 -14.95
C VAL A 128 -10.86 8.45 -14.11
N THR A 129 -10.42 8.91 -12.94
CA THR A 129 -9.55 8.11 -12.06
C THR A 129 -10.28 6.93 -11.43
N PHE A 130 -11.57 7.09 -11.13
CA PHE A 130 -12.42 6.00 -10.65
C PHE A 130 -12.69 4.97 -11.76
N GLY A 131 -13.01 5.43 -12.98
CA GLY A 131 -13.13 4.55 -14.14
C GLY A 131 -11.84 3.77 -14.42
N LEU A 132 -10.68 4.44 -14.33
CA LEU A 132 -9.37 3.77 -14.45
C LEU A 132 -9.16 2.72 -13.36
N ALA A 133 -9.56 3.00 -12.11
CA ALA A 133 -9.46 2.03 -11.02
C ALA A 133 -10.27 0.76 -11.31
N ILE A 134 -11.51 0.92 -11.81
CA ILE A 134 -12.36 -0.21 -12.18
C ILE A 134 -11.75 -1.00 -13.34
N VAL A 135 -11.25 -0.33 -14.37
CA VAL A 135 -10.60 -1.01 -15.51
C VAL A 135 -9.39 -1.83 -15.05
N LEU A 136 -8.53 -1.25 -14.20
CA LEU A 136 -7.37 -1.96 -13.67
C LEU A 136 -7.76 -3.14 -12.78
N GLN A 137 -8.81 -2.99 -11.98
CA GLN A 137 -9.38 -4.07 -11.18
C GLN A 137 -9.88 -5.22 -12.06
N GLU A 138 -10.65 -4.93 -13.12
CA GLU A 138 -11.16 -5.95 -14.03
C GLU A 138 -10.04 -6.60 -14.87
N VAL A 139 -9.00 -5.87 -15.22
CA VAL A 139 -7.80 -6.45 -15.84
C VAL A 139 -7.16 -7.47 -14.92
N ILE A 140 -6.97 -7.16 -13.64
CA ILE A 140 -6.44 -8.11 -12.65
C ILE A 140 -7.35 -9.32 -12.52
N ARG A 141 -8.66 -9.10 -12.39
CA ARG A 141 -9.65 -10.18 -12.33
C ARG A 141 -9.61 -11.10 -13.55
N HIS A 142 -9.42 -10.53 -14.74
CA HIS A 142 -9.35 -11.32 -15.98
C HIS A 142 -8.13 -12.25 -16.00
N PHE A 143 -6.96 -11.79 -15.57
CA PHE A 143 -5.72 -12.57 -15.61
C PHE A 143 -5.54 -13.50 -14.40
N PHE A 144 -6.01 -13.13 -13.23
CA PHE A 144 -5.76 -13.83 -11.97
C PHE A 144 -7.01 -14.52 -11.39
N GLY A 145 -8.19 -14.21 -11.91
CA GLY A 145 -9.46 -14.71 -11.40
C GLY A 145 -10.01 -13.89 -10.23
N ALA A 146 -11.10 -14.41 -9.64
CA ALA A 146 -11.83 -13.74 -8.58
C ALA A 146 -11.40 -14.16 -7.16
N ASN A 147 -10.71 -15.30 -7.03
CA ASN A 147 -10.34 -15.85 -5.75
C ASN A 147 -9.07 -15.19 -5.19
N PRO A 148 -8.99 -14.97 -3.86
CA PRO A 148 -7.76 -14.53 -3.23
C PRO A 148 -6.59 -15.48 -3.52
N ILE A 149 -5.41 -14.93 -3.79
CA ILE A 149 -4.21 -15.71 -4.08
C ILE A 149 -3.37 -15.81 -2.81
N PRO A 150 -3.23 -17.00 -2.20
CA PRO A 150 -2.36 -17.17 -1.05
C PRO A 150 -0.90 -16.86 -1.40
N THR A 151 -0.30 -15.95 -0.65
CA THR A 151 1.11 -15.59 -0.76
C THR A 151 1.77 -15.82 0.60
N PRO A 152 2.51 -16.92 0.79
CA PRO A 152 3.17 -17.19 2.06
C PRO A 152 4.27 -16.16 2.33
N ALA A 153 4.54 -15.92 3.62
CA ALA A 153 5.74 -15.18 4.01
C ALA A 153 7.00 -15.98 3.63
N PRO A 154 8.16 -15.33 3.41
CA PRO A 154 9.41 -16.04 3.12
C PRO A 154 9.76 -17.02 4.23
N ASP A 155 10.27 -18.22 3.88
CA ASP A 155 10.60 -19.27 4.84
C ASP A 155 11.63 -18.81 5.87
N ILE A 156 12.56 -17.94 5.49
CA ILE A 156 13.59 -17.36 6.37
C ILE A 156 12.99 -16.59 7.56
N VAL A 157 11.80 -16.02 7.38
CA VAL A 157 11.06 -15.26 8.39
C VAL A 157 9.69 -15.87 8.68
N SER A 158 9.49 -17.13 8.27
CA SER A 158 8.35 -17.92 8.68
C SER A 158 8.45 -18.23 10.17
N GLY A 159 7.34 -18.07 10.89
CA GLY A 159 7.34 -18.30 12.34
C GLY A 159 6.94 -17.05 13.12
N SER A 160 7.07 -17.12 14.44
CA SER A 160 6.59 -16.11 15.37
C SER A 160 7.68 -15.68 16.36
N ALA A 161 7.75 -14.39 16.62
CA ALA A 161 8.57 -13.82 17.69
C ALA A 161 7.83 -13.93 19.02
N ALA A 162 8.53 -14.34 20.07
CA ALA A 162 8.03 -14.32 21.44
C ALA A 162 8.04 -12.88 22.00
N VAL A 163 7.18 -12.02 21.45
CA VAL A 163 7.13 -10.59 21.84
C VAL A 163 6.83 -10.40 23.32
N GLY A 164 6.10 -11.35 23.92
CA GLY A 164 5.79 -11.32 25.34
C GLY A 164 7.01 -11.34 26.26
N THR A 165 8.07 -12.04 25.87
CA THR A 165 9.32 -12.07 26.64
C THR A 165 10.02 -10.72 26.65
N TRP A 166 9.94 -9.95 25.52
CA TRP A 166 10.58 -8.63 25.40
C TRP A 166 9.95 -7.57 26.30
N ILE A 167 8.64 -7.73 26.60
CA ILE A 167 7.86 -6.77 27.39
C ILE A 167 7.47 -7.33 28.78
N GLY A 168 8.02 -8.48 29.19
CA GLY A 168 7.79 -9.09 30.50
C GLY A 168 6.41 -9.70 30.71
N LEU A 169 5.66 -10.00 29.64
CA LEU A 169 4.31 -10.59 29.68
C LEU A 169 4.29 -12.13 29.51
N GLY A 170 5.47 -12.78 29.50
CA GLY A 170 5.60 -14.22 29.34
C GLY A 170 5.67 -14.73 27.88
N GLU A 171 5.94 -16.03 27.75
CA GLU A 171 6.22 -16.64 26.41
C GLU A 171 4.97 -16.86 25.54
N ASN A 172 3.79 -16.77 26.12
CA ASN A 172 2.53 -17.05 25.42
C ASN A 172 2.12 -15.98 24.40
N PHE A 173 2.77 -14.82 24.40
CA PHE A 173 2.49 -13.74 23.47
C PHE A 173 3.45 -13.80 22.28
N VAL A 174 3.03 -14.52 21.24
CA VAL A 174 3.78 -14.67 19.98
C VAL A 174 3.18 -13.81 18.88
N TYR A 175 4.02 -13.24 18.01
CA TYR A 175 3.59 -12.42 16.88
C TYR A 175 4.37 -12.79 15.63
N PRO A 176 3.75 -12.93 14.44
CA PRO A 176 4.44 -13.33 13.21
C PRO A 176 5.58 -12.39 12.87
N TRP A 177 6.76 -12.93 12.56
CA TRP A 177 7.95 -12.14 12.20
C TRP A 177 7.69 -11.24 10.97
N TRP A 178 6.98 -11.74 9.97
CA TRP A 178 6.68 -10.96 8.76
C TRP A 178 5.93 -9.67 9.08
N ARG A 179 4.98 -9.70 9.99
CA ARG A 179 4.21 -8.50 10.40
C ARG A 179 5.08 -7.47 11.12
N LEU A 180 6.05 -7.91 11.93
CA LEU A 180 7.02 -7.00 12.55
C LEU A 180 7.93 -6.36 11.51
N ILE A 181 8.40 -7.13 10.54
CA ILE A 181 9.19 -6.63 9.41
C ILE A 181 8.38 -5.63 8.60
N TYR A 182 7.12 -5.97 8.30
CA TYR A 182 6.21 -5.06 7.61
C TYR A 182 6.08 -3.72 8.35
N LEU A 183 5.87 -3.75 9.66
CA LEU A 183 5.77 -2.54 10.48
C LEU A 183 7.07 -1.72 10.45
N ALA A 184 8.22 -2.38 10.59
CA ALA A 184 9.52 -1.73 10.55
C ALA A 184 9.80 -1.08 9.19
N VAL A 185 9.51 -1.79 8.08
CA VAL A 185 9.68 -1.27 6.73
C VAL A 185 8.68 -0.16 6.44
N SER A 186 7.44 -0.27 6.90
CA SER A 186 6.44 0.81 6.79
C SER A 186 6.94 2.09 7.45
N ALA A 187 7.48 1.98 8.68
CA ALA A 187 8.08 3.11 9.39
C ALA A 187 9.30 3.67 8.65
N ALA A 188 10.14 2.81 8.08
CA ALA A 188 11.30 3.22 7.28
C ALA A 188 10.89 3.97 6.01
N ILE A 189 9.88 3.46 5.27
CA ILE A 189 9.37 4.13 4.06
C ILE A 189 8.75 5.49 4.42
N ILE A 190 7.91 5.56 5.45
CA ILE A 190 7.32 6.81 5.93
C ILE A 190 8.44 7.81 6.28
N SER A 191 9.42 7.39 7.08
CA SER A 191 10.55 8.23 7.49
C SER A 191 11.37 8.70 6.28
N SER A 192 11.60 7.80 5.30
CA SER A 192 12.34 8.11 4.07
C SER A 192 11.61 9.15 3.22
N VAL A 193 10.29 9.04 3.09
CA VAL A 193 9.47 10.03 2.36
C VAL A 193 9.52 11.38 3.07
N PHE A 194 9.41 11.41 4.40
CA PHE A 194 9.56 12.66 5.17
C PHE A 194 10.95 13.24 5.03
N ALA A 195 12.00 12.42 5.15
CA ALA A 195 13.39 12.86 4.98
C ALA A 195 13.61 13.42 3.56
N PHE A 196 13.14 12.71 2.53
CA PHE A 196 13.22 13.16 1.14
C PHE A 196 12.54 14.51 0.94
N LEU A 197 11.34 14.69 1.49
CA LEU A 197 10.62 15.95 1.35
C LEU A 197 11.23 17.10 2.17
N HIS A 198 11.84 16.83 3.33
CA HIS A 198 12.36 17.89 4.21
C HIS A 198 13.82 18.22 3.96
N LEU A 199 14.65 17.23 3.58
CA LEU A 199 16.10 17.39 3.48
C LEU A 199 16.59 17.65 2.05
N THR A 200 15.72 17.49 1.01
CA THR A 200 16.14 17.68 -0.38
C THR A 200 15.61 18.98 -0.98
N THR A 201 16.36 19.55 -1.93
CA THR A 201 15.91 20.70 -2.74
C THR A 201 14.67 20.39 -3.56
N PHE A 202 14.54 19.13 -4.01
CA PHE A 202 13.34 18.65 -4.67
C PHE A 202 12.12 18.77 -3.76
N GLY A 203 12.22 18.28 -2.52
CA GLY A 203 11.16 18.37 -1.53
C GLY A 203 10.80 19.80 -1.15
N MET A 204 11.79 20.72 -1.16
CA MET A 204 11.53 22.16 -0.98
C MET A 204 10.62 22.71 -2.07
N VAL A 205 10.95 22.44 -3.34
CA VAL A 205 10.13 22.85 -4.50
C VAL A 205 8.72 22.27 -4.44
N VAL A 206 8.61 21.00 -4.04
CA VAL A 206 7.32 20.34 -3.87
C VAL A 206 6.47 21.01 -2.83
N ARG A 207 7.02 21.26 -1.64
CA ARG A 207 6.31 21.94 -0.57
C ARG A 207 5.91 23.37 -0.96
N ALA A 208 6.79 24.10 -1.66
CA ALA A 208 6.44 25.42 -2.20
C ALA A 208 5.28 25.35 -3.19
N GLY A 209 5.29 24.36 -4.09
CA GLY A 209 4.21 24.13 -5.07
C GLY A 209 2.88 23.69 -4.45
N MET A 210 2.89 23.14 -3.23
CA MET A 210 1.67 22.86 -2.46
C MET A 210 0.99 24.14 -1.95
N TYR A 211 1.77 25.20 -1.73
CA TYR A 211 1.24 26.52 -1.32
C TYR A 211 0.84 27.35 -2.53
N ASP A 212 1.74 27.53 -3.48
CA ASP A 212 1.48 28.34 -4.67
C ASP A 212 2.24 27.81 -5.89
N ARG A 213 1.51 27.16 -6.79
CA ARG A 213 2.06 26.60 -8.04
C ARG A 213 2.46 27.66 -9.03
N GLN A 214 1.71 28.79 -9.07
CA GLN A 214 1.96 29.84 -10.04
C GLN A 214 3.25 30.55 -9.70
N MET A 215 3.46 30.84 -8.43
CA MET A 215 4.68 31.47 -7.96
C MET A 215 5.92 30.62 -8.25
N VAL A 216 5.84 29.29 -8.00
CA VAL A 216 6.94 28.36 -8.34
C VAL A 216 7.23 28.33 -9.83
N ALA A 217 6.18 28.42 -10.66
CA ALA A 217 6.34 28.47 -12.11
C ALA A 217 6.97 29.79 -12.58
N PHE A 218 6.65 30.93 -11.95
CA PHE A 218 7.27 32.23 -12.23
C PHE A 218 8.77 32.27 -11.91
N LEU A 219 9.23 31.43 -10.97
CA LEU A 219 10.65 31.23 -10.69
C LEU A 219 11.38 30.38 -11.76
N GLY A 220 10.72 30.06 -12.87
CA GLY A 220 11.29 29.26 -13.97
C GLY A 220 11.36 27.75 -13.70
N ILE A 221 10.77 27.27 -12.60
CA ILE A 221 10.79 25.84 -12.24
C ILE A 221 9.71 25.10 -13.03
N ASN A 222 10.10 24.03 -13.72
CA ASN A 222 9.15 23.17 -14.43
C ASN A 222 8.34 22.31 -13.43
N VAL A 223 7.25 22.88 -12.94
CA VAL A 223 6.34 22.26 -11.96
C VAL A 223 5.79 20.93 -12.47
N GLN A 224 5.50 20.84 -13.77
CA GLN A 224 4.92 19.66 -14.40
C GLN A 224 5.83 18.44 -14.30
N ARG A 225 7.14 18.61 -14.57
CA ARG A 225 8.12 17.52 -14.38
C ARG A 225 8.24 17.07 -12.94
N LYS A 226 8.16 18.01 -12.00
CA LYS A 226 8.22 17.70 -10.57
C LYS A 226 7.00 16.90 -10.12
N PHE A 227 5.83 17.23 -10.64
CA PHE A 227 4.58 16.53 -10.37
C PHE A 227 4.58 15.10 -10.91
N THR A 228 5.08 14.88 -12.13
CA THR A 228 5.25 13.54 -12.68
C THR A 228 6.13 12.66 -11.78
N ILE A 229 7.24 13.19 -11.27
CA ILE A 229 8.14 12.45 -10.36
C ILE A 229 7.42 12.10 -9.05
N ILE A 230 6.65 13.04 -8.49
CA ILE A 230 5.90 12.79 -7.24
C ILE A 230 4.84 11.73 -7.45
N PHE A 231 4.13 11.77 -8.57
CA PHE A 231 3.15 10.74 -8.89
C PHE A 231 3.80 9.37 -8.99
N GLY A 232 4.96 9.28 -9.66
CA GLY A 232 5.77 8.05 -9.71
C GLY A 232 6.20 7.58 -8.32
N LEU A 233 6.68 8.49 -7.47
CA LEU A 233 7.05 8.16 -6.08
C LEU A 233 5.84 7.66 -5.28
N ALA A 234 4.70 8.33 -5.38
CA ALA A 234 3.46 7.91 -4.72
C ALA A 234 3.00 6.53 -5.20
N ALA A 235 3.14 6.23 -6.50
CA ALA A 235 2.84 4.92 -7.06
C ALA A 235 3.77 3.82 -6.51
N VAL A 236 5.07 4.12 -6.36
CA VAL A 236 6.03 3.21 -5.73
C VAL A 236 5.66 2.94 -4.27
N VAL A 237 5.36 3.98 -3.50
CA VAL A 237 4.99 3.82 -2.08
C VAL A 237 3.74 2.96 -1.93
N ALA A 238 2.68 3.23 -2.72
CA ALA A 238 1.46 2.44 -2.71
C ALA A 238 1.70 1.00 -3.19
N GLY A 239 2.48 0.81 -4.25
CA GLY A 239 2.77 -0.50 -4.81
C GLY A 239 3.62 -1.37 -3.88
N VAL A 240 4.65 -0.81 -3.27
CA VAL A 240 5.48 -1.53 -2.28
C VAL A 240 4.65 -1.87 -1.04
N ALA A 241 3.77 -0.96 -0.59
CA ALA A 241 2.85 -1.25 0.50
C ALA A 241 1.96 -2.46 0.18
N GLY A 242 1.40 -2.54 -1.04
CA GLY A 242 0.60 -3.67 -1.50
C GLY A 242 1.40 -4.97 -1.61
N ALA A 243 2.59 -4.92 -2.20
CA ALA A 243 3.47 -6.08 -2.36
C ALA A 243 3.86 -6.70 -1.01
N MET A 244 4.20 -5.86 -0.03
CA MET A 244 4.57 -6.31 1.31
C MET A 244 3.38 -6.75 2.16
N TYR A 245 2.16 -6.24 1.85
CA TYR A 245 0.94 -6.61 2.57
C TYR A 245 0.34 -7.93 2.08
N ALA A 246 0.71 -8.39 0.89
CA ALA A 246 0.22 -9.63 0.29
C ALA A 246 0.38 -10.88 1.17
N PRO A 247 1.48 -11.10 1.93
CA PRO A 247 1.58 -12.23 2.85
C PRO A 247 0.75 -12.07 4.14
N ILE A 248 0.23 -10.88 4.42
CA ILE A 248 -0.62 -10.60 5.60
C ILE A 248 -2.09 -10.81 5.25
N LEU A 249 -2.48 -10.31 4.08
CA LEU A 249 -3.82 -10.43 3.52
C LEU A 249 -3.70 -10.92 2.09
N PRO A 250 -4.13 -12.16 1.79
CA PRO A 250 -4.09 -12.71 0.43
C PRO A 250 -4.76 -11.75 -0.55
N PRO A 251 -4.03 -11.27 -1.58
CA PRO A 251 -4.56 -10.28 -2.50
C PRO A 251 -5.68 -10.86 -3.36
N ASP A 252 -6.77 -10.13 -3.43
CA ASP A 252 -7.88 -10.32 -4.35
C ASP A 252 -8.08 -9.09 -5.23
N TYR A 253 -8.92 -9.20 -6.25
CA TYR A 253 -9.14 -8.09 -7.19
C TYR A 253 -9.89 -6.90 -6.59
N HIS A 254 -10.66 -7.08 -5.49
CA HIS A 254 -11.36 -5.99 -4.78
C HIS A 254 -10.45 -5.18 -3.86
N MET A 255 -9.32 -5.74 -3.44
CA MET A 255 -8.40 -5.14 -2.49
C MET A 255 -8.07 -3.67 -2.79
N GLY A 256 -7.95 -3.31 -4.09
CA GLY A 256 -7.67 -1.94 -4.49
C GLY A 256 -8.76 -0.95 -4.12
N MET A 257 -10.03 -1.33 -4.27
CA MET A 257 -11.16 -0.48 -3.93
C MET A 257 -11.39 -0.37 -2.42
N ASP A 258 -11.22 -1.47 -1.70
CA ASP A 258 -11.36 -1.48 -0.24
C ASP A 258 -10.35 -0.55 0.42
N PHE A 259 -9.08 -0.66 0.00
CA PHE A 259 -8.02 0.22 0.51
C PHE A 259 -8.13 1.65 0.01
N LEU A 260 -8.70 1.89 -1.19
CA LEU A 260 -8.97 3.25 -1.68
C LEU A 260 -9.95 3.98 -0.77
N VAL A 261 -11.09 3.36 -0.46
CA VAL A 261 -12.12 3.99 0.39
C VAL A 261 -11.55 4.33 1.76
N ILE A 262 -10.85 3.38 2.39
CA ILE A 262 -10.23 3.59 3.69
C ILE A 262 -9.17 4.69 3.62
N SER A 263 -8.30 4.69 2.60
CA SER A 263 -7.24 5.70 2.46
C SER A 263 -7.81 7.10 2.25
N PHE A 264 -8.92 7.22 1.51
CA PHE A 264 -9.60 8.49 1.34
C PHE A 264 -10.15 9.02 2.67
N VAL A 265 -10.80 8.16 3.45
CA VAL A 265 -11.27 8.52 4.81
C VAL A 265 -10.10 8.98 5.67
N ILE A 266 -8.97 8.27 5.65
CA ILE A 266 -7.78 8.62 6.43
C ILE A 266 -7.22 9.98 6.02
N VAL A 267 -7.15 10.28 4.72
CA VAL A 267 -6.66 11.57 4.21
C VAL A 267 -7.57 12.72 4.65
N VAL A 268 -8.88 12.51 4.61
CA VAL A 268 -9.87 13.51 5.08
C VAL A 268 -9.77 13.71 6.59
N VAL A 269 -9.73 12.64 7.36
CA VAL A 269 -9.56 12.67 8.84
C VAL A 269 -8.23 13.28 9.23
N GLY A 270 -7.15 12.95 8.54
CA GLY A 270 -5.82 13.50 8.76
C GLY A 270 -5.72 15.00 8.44
N GLY A 271 -6.58 15.44 7.53
CA GLY A 271 -6.59 16.78 6.93
C GLY A 271 -5.97 16.78 5.53
N MET A 272 -6.76 17.09 4.52
CA MET A 272 -6.36 17.07 3.12
C MET A 272 -5.08 17.87 2.88
N GLY A 273 -4.07 17.25 2.27
CA GLY A 273 -2.75 17.85 2.03
C GLY A 273 -1.77 17.81 3.23
N SER A 274 -2.18 17.30 4.40
CA SER A 274 -1.31 17.14 5.56
C SER A 274 -0.70 15.75 5.62
N LEU A 275 0.56 15.58 5.21
CA LEU A 275 1.28 14.30 5.28
C LEU A 275 1.36 13.75 6.71
N ARG A 276 1.65 14.61 7.69
CA ARG A 276 1.72 14.23 9.11
C ARG A 276 0.34 13.78 9.62
N GLY A 277 -0.71 14.52 9.21
CA GLY A 277 -2.08 14.19 9.55
C GLY A 277 -2.52 12.84 8.97
N ALA A 278 -2.21 12.58 7.71
CA ALA A 278 -2.53 11.31 7.05
C ALA A 278 -1.87 10.11 7.76
N VAL A 279 -0.59 10.21 8.11
CA VAL A 279 0.12 9.14 8.83
C VAL A 279 -0.47 8.94 10.24
N ALA A 280 -0.70 10.02 10.99
CA ALA A 280 -1.29 9.93 12.32
C ALA A 280 -2.71 9.33 12.29
N ALA A 281 -3.54 9.74 11.33
CA ALA A 281 -4.88 9.21 11.13
C ALA A 281 -4.85 7.72 10.72
N GLY A 282 -3.91 7.32 9.86
CA GLY A 282 -3.72 5.92 9.46
C GLY A 282 -3.45 5.01 10.65
N PHE A 283 -2.49 5.37 11.51
CA PHE A 283 -2.22 4.60 12.74
C PHE A 283 -3.38 4.66 13.72
N LEU A 284 -4.00 5.82 13.93
CA LEU A 284 -5.14 5.98 14.83
C LEU A 284 -6.30 5.05 14.41
N LEU A 285 -6.70 5.12 13.15
CA LEU A 285 -7.83 4.33 12.64
C LEU A 285 -7.49 2.84 12.57
N GLY A 286 -6.25 2.46 12.25
CA GLY A 286 -5.80 1.08 12.29
C GLY A 286 -5.86 0.47 13.70
N ILE A 287 -5.43 1.23 14.73
CA ILE A 287 -5.51 0.80 16.12
C ILE A 287 -6.97 0.67 16.57
N LEU A 288 -7.81 1.68 16.27
CA LEU A 288 -9.23 1.65 16.64
C LEU A 288 -9.96 0.48 15.99
N GLN A 289 -9.71 0.22 14.70
CA GLN A 289 -10.29 -0.92 14.00
C GLN A 289 -9.86 -2.25 14.64
N SER A 290 -8.58 -2.38 14.99
CA SER A 290 -8.07 -3.60 15.61
C SER A 290 -8.65 -3.81 17.03
N LEU A 291 -8.84 -2.74 17.79
CA LEU A 291 -9.50 -2.83 19.10
C LEU A 291 -10.98 -3.20 18.94
N ALA A 292 -11.66 -2.64 17.94
CA ALA A 292 -13.05 -2.96 17.65
C ALA A 292 -13.24 -4.42 17.18
N SER A 293 -12.22 -5.03 16.56
CA SER A 293 -12.24 -6.44 16.16
C SER A 293 -12.03 -7.44 17.29
N MET A 294 -11.82 -6.98 18.54
CA MET A 294 -11.74 -7.89 19.71
C MET A 294 -13.03 -8.67 19.88
N THR A 295 -12.92 -9.97 20.21
CA THR A 295 -14.08 -10.86 20.38
C THR A 295 -15.11 -10.29 21.37
N ALA A 296 -14.64 -9.66 22.45
CA ALA A 296 -15.51 -9.04 23.45
C ALA A 296 -16.35 -7.88 22.88
N VAL A 297 -15.86 -7.18 21.85
CA VAL A 297 -16.57 -6.06 21.21
C VAL A 297 -17.40 -6.57 20.03
N SER A 298 -16.81 -7.38 19.16
CA SER A 298 -17.47 -7.91 17.97
C SER A 298 -18.62 -8.87 18.27
N SER A 299 -18.61 -9.54 19.43
CA SER A 299 -19.73 -10.37 19.88
C SER A 299 -20.95 -9.57 20.30
N LEU A 300 -20.75 -8.33 20.77
CA LEU A 300 -21.84 -7.41 21.12
C LEU A 300 -22.38 -6.68 19.89
N LEU A 301 -21.51 -6.28 19.00
CA LEU A 301 -21.84 -5.51 17.78
C LEU A 301 -21.08 -6.11 16.58
N PRO A 302 -21.64 -7.12 15.89
CA PRO A 302 -21.02 -7.70 14.70
C PRO A 302 -20.77 -6.65 13.61
N GLY A 303 -19.56 -6.63 13.02
CA GLY A 303 -19.18 -5.69 11.97
C GLY A 303 -18.77 -4.29 12.46
N ILE A 304 -18.70 -4.05 13.77
CA ILE A 304 -18.30 -2.75 14.33
C ILE A 304 -16.89 -2.36 13.89
N ASP A 305 -16.00 -3.32 13.66
CA ASP A 305 -14.64 -3.10 13.19
C ASP A 305 -14.57 -2.43 11.81
N GLN A 306 -15.55 -2.67 10.95
CA GLN A 306 -15.68 -1.98 9.66
C GLN A 306 -16.31 -0.60 9.81
N ILE A 307 -17.33 -0.48 10.66
CA ILE A 307 -18.10 0.75 10.86
C ILE A 307 -17.31 1.80 11.64
N ILE A 308 -16.46 1.39 12.59
CA ILE A 308 -15.76 2.31 13.50
C ILE A 308 -14.90 3.35 12.77
N ILE A 309 -14.30 2.98 11.66
CA ILE A 309 -13.47 3.90 10.84
C ILE A 309 -14.33 5.08 10.36
N TYR A 310 -15.52 4.81 9.83
CA TYR A 310 -16.43 5.83 9.31
C TYR A 310 -17.07 6.63 10.43
N LEU A 311 -17.43 5.98 11.53
CA LEU A 311 -18.00 6.65 12.70
C LEU A 311 -17.01 7.66 13.30
N VAL A 312 -15.76 7.24 13.50
CA VAL A 312 -14.69 8.13 14.00
C VAL A 312 -14.42 9.26 13.01
N ALA A 313 -14.44 8.97 11.70
CA ALA A 313 -14.30 10.00 10.68
C ALA A 313 -15.39 11.07 10.79
N VAL A 314 -16.66 10.66 10.93
CA VAL A 314 -17.78 11.59 11.12
C VAL A 314 -17.59 12.43 12.40
N VAL A 315 -17.26 11.81 13.53
CA VAL A 315 -17.02 12.52 14.79
C VAL A 315 -15.89 13.54 14.67
N ILE A 316 -14.77 13.15 14.03
CA ILE A 316 -13.63 14.06 13.83
C ILE A 316 -14.03 15.21 12.92
N LEU A 317 -14.74 14.98 11.82
CA LEU A 317 -15.14 16.05 10.91
C LEU A 317 -16.19 17.00 11.51
N LEU A 318 -17.08 16.50 12.36
CA LEU A 318 -18.03 17.34 13.09
C LEU A 318 -17.35 18.24 14.12
N THR A 319 -16.28 17.75 14.77
CA THR A 319 -15.56 18.52 15.80
C THR A 319 -14.42 19.35 15.21
N ARG A 320 -13.78 18.85 14.15
CA ARG A 320 -12.66 19.47 13.44
C ARG A 320 -12.86 19.35 11.94
N PRO A 321 -13.61 20.25 11.29
CA PRO A 321 -13.95 20.13 9.87
C PRO A 321 -12.74 20.13 8.91
N ARG A 322 -11.58 20.57 9.39
CA ARG A 322 -10.30 20.54 8.64
C ARG A 322 -9.49 19.25 8.88
N GLY A 323 -10.01 18.28 9.64
CA GLY A 323 -9.30 17.10 10.07
C GLY A 323 -8.32 17.36 11.24
N LEU A 324 -7.52 16.34 11.58
CA LEU A 324 -6.63 16.40 12.77
C LEU A 324 -5.53 17.45 12.63
N MET A 325 -4.91 17.59 11.45
CA MET A 325 -3.76 18.46 11.18
C MET A 325 -3.92 19.27 9.87
N GLY A 326 -5.15 19.50 9.42
CA GLY A 326 -5.44 20.34 8.25
C GLY A 326 -5.12 21.80 8.52
N ARG A 327 -4.59 22.50 7.51
CA ARG A 327 -4.33 23.94 7.54
C ARG A 327 -5.43 24.69 6.80
N LYS A 328 -5.59 25.99 7.08
CA LYS A 328 -6.42 26.89 6.26
C LYS A 328 -5.91 26.83 4.83
N GLY A 329 -6.75 26.41 3.91
CA GLY A 329 -6.47 26.51 2.47
C GLY A 329 -6.65 27.94 2.00
N VAL A 330 -5.95 28.32 0.94
CA VAL A 330 -6.07 29.64 0.27
C VAL A 330 -7.47 29.90 -0.31
N MET A 331 -8.37 28.92 -0.27
CA MET A 331 -9.75 29.02 -0.77
C MET A 331 -10.81 29.32 0.31
N GLU A 332 -10.40 29.64 1.52
CA GLU A 332 -11.33 29.95 2.64
C GLU A 332 -11.38 31.44 3.00
N ASP A 333 -10.86 32.34 2.15
CA ASP A 333 -11.02 33.79 2.27
C ASP A 333 -12.06 34.32 1.29
#